data_f7a38c9fd5eaa041a33d87b93fdde1c9
#
_entry.id   f7a38c9fd5eaa041a33d87b93fdde1c9
#
_cell.length_a   1.000
_cell.length_b   1.000
_cell.length_c   1.000
_cell.angle_alpha   90.00
_cell.angle_beta   90.00
_cell.angle_gamma   90.00
#
_symmetry.space_group_name_H-M   'P 1'
#
loop_
_entity.id
_entity.type
_entity.pdbx_description
1 polymer ?
#
loop_
_entity_poly.entity_id
_entity_poly.type
_entity_poly.pdbx_seq_one_letter_code
_entity_poly.pdbx_strand_id
1 'polypeptide(L)'
;EENIFKLQVFCYDLHMIRRDVVPVLKKLASQYPVVTITGPRQSGKTTLAKSLFTNKPYMSLEDPDTRRFALDDPRGFLSQFSHGAIFDEIQRAPDLVSYLQSMVDKSPEPGKFVLTGSHQFELMTQVSQSLAGRSAVLRLLPFTLAETHRLKGSKQHLNLSQQLLTGFYPRIHDRKLNPSQAL
;
A
#
# COMPACT_ATOMS: atom_id res chain seq x y z
N GLU A 1 -16.80 24.80 5.87
CA GLU A 1 -16.49 23.35 6.06
C GLU A 1 -15.59 22.81 4.94
N GLU A 2 -15.71 23.24 3.69
CA GLU A 2 -14.83 22.83 2.57
C GLU A 2 -13.33 23.22 2.75
N ASN A 3 -13.06 24.29 3.49
CA ASN A 3 -11.67 24.76 3.70
C ASN A 3 -10.88 23.93 4.73
N ILE A 4 -11.54 23.29 5.69
CA ILE A 4 -10.87 22.47 6.70
C ILE A 4 -10.44 21.13 6.11
N PHE A 5 -11.22 20.58 5.18
CA PHE A 5 -10.88 19.33 4.48
C PHE A 5 -9.65 19.50 3.56
N LYS A 6 -9.56 20.65 2.86
CA LYS A 6 -8.39 20.99 2.02
C LYS A 6 -7.12 21.21 2.84
N LEU A 7 -7.22 21.78 4.05
CA LEU A 7 -6.06 21.95 4.93
C LEU A 7 -5.55 20.61 5.52
N GLN A 8 -6.44 19.69 5.82
CA GLN A 8 -6.05 18.36 6.32
C GLN A 8 -5.34 17.52 5.27
N VAL A 9 -5.75 17.59 4.00
CA VAL A 9 -5.06 16.95 2.87
C VAL A 9 -3.68 17.59 2.64
N PHE A 10 -3.56 18.91 2.79
CA PHE A 10 -2.29 19.63 2.61
C PHE A 10 -1.27 19.38 3.72
N CYS A 11 -1.71 19.13 4.96
CA CYS A 11 -0.82 18.78 6.07
C CYS A 11 -0.23 17.36 5.98
N TYR A 12 -0.90 16.41 5.31
CA TYR A 12 -0.36 15.08 5.08
C TYR A 12 0.77 15.07 4.03
N ASP A 13 0.74 16.01 3.08
CA ASP A 13 1.71 16.07 1.97
C ASP A 13 3.09 16.63 2.36
N LEU A 14 3.19 17.40 3.46
CA LEU A 14 4.43 18.10 3.85
C LEU A 14 5.49 17.19 4.49
N HIS A 15 5.12 15.97 4.91
CA HIS A 15 6.06 15.04 5.57
C HIS A 15 6.21 13.70 4.83
N MET A 16 5.49 13.48 3.74
CA MET A 16 5.59 12.21 3.02
C MET A 16 6.76 12.20 2.06
N ILE A 17 7.64 11.24 2.26
CA ILE A 17 8.77 11.00 1.37
C ILE A 17 8.26 10.55 0.01
N ARG A 18 8.57 11.31 -1.02
CA ARG A 18 8.25 10.93 -2.40
C ARG A 18 8.97 9.65 -2.76
N ARG A 19 8.19 8.60 -3.02
CA ARG A 19 8.70 7.30 -3.43
C ARG A 19 8.96 7.29 -4.95
N ASP A 20 10.10 6.74 -5.35
CA ASP A 20 10.48 6.64 -6.76
C ASP A 20 9.58 5.67 -7.54
N VAL A 21 8.91 4.77 -6.85
CA VAL A 21 7.98 3.80 -7.42
C VAL A 21 6.62 4.40 -7.82
N VAL A 22 6.29 5.63 -7.40
CA VAL A 22 4.98 6.27 -7.65
C VAL A 22 4.59 6.32 -9.13
N PRO A 23 5.44 6.72 -10.07
CA PRO A 23 5.09 6.73 -11.49
C PRO A 23 4.72 5.34 -12.02
N VAL A 24 5.47 4.31 -11.58
CA VAL A 24 5.20 2.91 -11.95
C VAL A 24 3.86 2.46 -11.40
N LEU A 25 3.57 2.72 -10.13
CA LEU A 25 2.31 2.36 -9.49
C LEU A 25 1.11 3.02 -10.17
N LYS A 26 1.21 4.32 -10.51
CA LYS A 26 0.17 5.04 -11.27
C LYS A 26 -0.07 4.42 -12.65
N LYS A 27 1.01 4.06 -13.36
CA LYS A 27 0.92 3.39 -14.66
C LYS A 27 0.22 2.03 -14.55
N LEU A 28 0.58 1.23 -13.55
CA LEU A 28 -0.07 -0.06 -13.33
C LEU A 28 -1.56 0.11 -13.00
N ALA A 29 -1.90 1.07 -12.14
CA ALA A 29 -3.28 1.37 -11.78
C ALA A 29 -4.11 1.91 -12.96
N SER A 30 -3.50 2.50 -13.98
CA SER A 30 -4.21 2.92 -15.20
C SER A 30 -4.42 1.79 -16.21
N GLN A 31 -3.80 0.63 -16.00
CA GLN A 31 -3.84 -0.50 -16.95
C GLN A 31 -4.58 -1.72 -16.40
N TYR A 32 -4.56 -1.94 -15.08
CA TYR A 32 -5.10 -3.13 -14.44
C TYR A 32 -6.22 -2.77 -13.47
N PRO A 33 -7.32 -3.53 -13.43
CA PRO A 33 -8.41 -3.29 -12.48
C PRO A 33 -7.98 -3.52 -11.02
N VAL A 34 -6.99 -4.36 -10.77
CA VAL A 34 -6.45 -4.61 -9.45
C VAL A 34 -4.95 -4.29 -9.43
N VAL A 35 -4.49 -3.58 -8.42
CA VAL A 35 -3.05 -3.40 -8.16
C VAL A 35 -2.72 -3.93 -6.77
N THR A 36 -1.77 -4.85 -6.70
CA THR A 36 -1.33 -5.46 -5.46
C THR A 36 0.05 -4.92 -5.08
N ILE A 37 0.15 -4.26 -3.94
CA ILE A 37 1.40 -3.72 -3.38
C ILE A 37 1.90 -4.69 -2.30
N THR A 38 2.96 -5.42 -2.60
CA THR A 38 3.60 -6.34 -1.67
C THR A 38 4.91 -5.79 -1.14
N GLY A 39 5.45 -6.40 -0.11
CA GLY A 39 6.76 -6.02 0.42
C GLY A 39 6.88 -6.25 1.93
N PRO A 40 8.06 -6.06 2.51
CA PRO A 40 8.28 -6.33 3.93
C PRO A 40 7.40 -5.45 4.81
N ARG A 41 7.19 -5.88 6.04
CA ARG A 41 6.51 -5.04 7.04
C ARG A 41 7.25 -3.71 7.19
N GLN A 42 6.51 -2.64 7.49
CA GLN A 42 7.03 -1.28 7.68
C GLN A 42 7.72 -0.64 6.44
N SER A 43 7.58 -1.22 5.24
CA SER A 43 8.09 -0.58 3.99
C SER A 43 7.26 0.61 3.51
N GLY A 44 6.11 0.87 4.13
CA GLY A 44 5.24 2.01 3.80
C GLY A 44 4.14 1.70 2.78
N LYS A 45 3.74 0.43 2.60
CA LYS A 45 2.69 0.01 1.66
C LYS A 45 1.37 0.74 1.88
N THR A 46 0.85 0.66 3.10
CA THR A 46 -0.42 1.30 3.51
C THR A 46 -0.37 2.81 3.31
N THR A 47 0.72 3.44 3.73
CA THR A 47 0.94 4.89 3.55
C THR A 47 0.93 5.27 2.08
N LEU A 48 1.65 4.52 1.23
CA LEU A 48 1.71 4.75 -0.20
C LEU A 48 0.34 4.58 -0.86
N ALA A 49 -0.39 3.51 -0.52
CA ALA A 49 -1.73 3.26 -1.06
C ALA A 49 -2.69 4.39 -0.71
N LYS A 50 -2.79 4.77 0.57
CA LYS A 50 -3.66 5.86 1.03
C LYS A 50 -3.33 7.20 0.39
N SER A 51 -2.06 7.50 0.20
CA SER A 51 -1.62 8.78 -0.36
C SER A 51 -1.92 8.94 -1.85
N LEU A 52 -1.94 7.85 -2.60
CA LEU A 52 -2.15 7.88 -4.04
C LEU A 52 -3.60 7.67 -4.45
N PHE A 53 -4.36 6.95 -3.66
CA PHE A 53 -5.75 6.58 -3.95
C PHE A 53 -6.71 7.21 -2.93
N THR A 54 -6.59 8.52 -2.76
CA THR A 54 -7.32 9.30 -1.75
C THR A 54 -8.85 9.29 -1.92
N ASN A 55 -9.32 8.99 -3.12
CA ASN A 55 -10.74 8.88 -3.45
C ASN A 55 -11.34 7.49 -3.17
N LYS A 56 -10.53 6.54 -2.66
CA LYS A 56 -10.98 5.18 -2.37
C LYS A 56 -11.18 4.96 -0.87
N PRO A 57 -12.28 4.31 -0.46
CA PRO A 57 -12.42 3.85 0.92
C PRO A 57 -11.29 2.87 1.28
N TYR A 58 -10.82 2.98 2.51
CA TYR A 58 -9.75 2.15 3.06
C TYR A 58 -10.32 1.20 4.12
N MET A 59 -10.02 -0.08 3.95
CA MET A 59 -10.42 -1.14 4.88
C MET A 59 -9.19 -1.95 5.31
N SER A 60 -8.97 -2.04 6.61
CA SER A 60 -7.89 -2.85 7.19
C SER A 60 -8.42 -4.22 7.61
N LEU A 61 -7.87 -5.26 7.02
CA LEU A 61 -8.18 -6.64 7.42
C LEU A 61 -7.35 -7.10 8.63
N GLU A 62 -6.47 -6.24 9.17
CA GLU A 62 -5.92 -6.44 10.52
C GLU A 62 -6.97 -6.24 11.60
N ASP A 63 -7.92 -5.31 11.35
CA ASP A 63 -9.03 -5.08 12.25
C ASP A 63 -9.92 -6.33 12.36
N PRO A 64 -10.18 -6.85 13.58
CA PRO A 64 -10.90 -8.10 13.76
C PRO A 64 -12.34 -8.08 13.26
N ASP A 65 -13.06 -6.96 13.43
CA ASP A 65 -14.47 -6.88 13.04
C ASP A 65 -14.61 -6.79 11.52
N THR A 66 -13.79 -5.94 10.88
CA THR A 66 -13.68 -5.84 9.42
C THR A 66 -13.32 -7.20 8.81
N ARG A 67 -12.33 -7.88 9.38
CA ARG A 67 -11.90 -9.21 8.92
C ARG A 67 -12.99 -10.25 9.08
N ARG A 68 -13.68 -10.29 10.23
CA ARG A 68 -14.77 -11.24 10.47
C ARG A 68 -15.87 -11.06 9.43
N PHE A 69 -16.32 -9.84 9.18
CA PHE A 69 -17.31 -9.58 8.17
C PHE A 69 -16.85 -10.03 6.77
N ALA A 70 -15.61 -9.73 6.41
CA ALA A 70 -15.04 -10.14 5.13
C ALA A 70 -14.94 -11.68 4.96
N LEU A 71 -14.78 -12.43 6.05
CA LEU A 71 -14.72 -13.90 6.04
C LEU A 71 -16.12 -14.54 6.08
N ASP A 72 -17.03 -14.00 6.89
CA ASP A 72 -18.36 -14.58 7.11
C ASP A 72 -19.29 -14.31 5.92
N ASP A 73 -19.25 -13.11 5.34
CA ASP A 73 -20.00 -12.73 4.14
C ASP A 73 -19.14 -11.94 3.15
N PRO A 74 -18.27 -12.59 2.38
CA PRO A 74 -17.41 -11.92 1.42
C PRO A 74 -18.17 -11.12 0.35
N ARG A 75 -19.35 -11.60 -0.06
CA ARG A 75 -20.18 -10.93 -1.07
C ARG A 75 -20.82 -9.67 -0.52
N GLY A 76 -21.42 -9.74 0.65
CA GLY A 76 -21.98 -8.59 1.35
C GLY A 76 -20.91 -7.55 1.68
N PHE A 77 -19.74 -8.00 2.15
CA PHE A 77 -18.61 -7.12 2.39
C PHE A 77 -18.19 -6.37 1.11
N LEU A 78 -17.92 -7.08 0.02
CA LEU A 78 -17.46 -6.48 -1.23
C LEU A 78 -18.54 -5.65 -1.94
N SER A 79 -19.82 -5.93 -1.73
CA SER A 79 -20.92 -5.15 -2.32
C SER A 79 -20.93 -3.68 -1.92
N GLN A 80 -20.34 -3.34 -0.76
CA GLN A 80 -20.20 -1.97 -0.27
C GLN A 80 -19.18 -1.15 -1.08
N PHE A 81 -18.37 -1.80 -1.90
CA PHE A 81 -17.24 -1.19 -2.62
C PHE A 81 -17.40 -1.26 -4.14
N SER A 82 -18.59 -0.94 -4.65
CA SER A 82 -18.90 -0.97 -6.09
C SER A 82 -17.95 -0.10 -6.93
N HIS A 83 -17.48 1.01 -6.37
CA HIS A 83 -16.51 1.93 -6.99
C HIS A 83 -15.05 1.64 -6.63
N GLY A 84 -14.81 0.50 -5.98
CA GLY A 84 -13.49 0.05 -5.58
C GLY A 84 -13.08 0.52 -4.18
N ALA A 85 -11.96 -0.05 -3.71
CA ALA A 85 -11.44 0.19 -2.36
C ALA A 85 -9.94 -0.12 -2.27
N ILE A 86 -9.34 0.27 -1.14
CA ILE A 86 -8.04 -0.20 -0.67
C ILE A 86 -8.29 -1.27 0.40
N PHE A 87 -7.86 -2.50 0.15
CA PHE A 87 -7.88 -3.57 1.14
C PHE A 87 -6.46 -3.83 1.66
N ASP A 88 -6.24 -3.47 2.92
CA ASP A 88 -4.93 -3.58 3.57
C ASP A 88 -4.79 -4.93 4.28
N GLU A 89 -3.59 -5.53 4.16
CA GLU A 89 -3.26 -6.85 4.71
C GLU A 89 -4.19 -7.96 4.22
N ILE A 90 -4.40 -8.00 2.89
CA ILE A 90 -5.34 -8.92 2.21
C ILE A 90 -5.09 -10.41 2.54
N GLN A 91 -3.87 -10.80 2.93
CA GLN A 91 -3.57 -12.16 3.34
C GLN A 91 -4.32 -12.60 4.61
N ARG A 92 -4.97 -11.68 5.32
CA ARG A 92 -5.83 -12.01 6.47
C ARG A 92 -7.19 -12.55 6.07
N ALA A 93 -7.61 -12.32 4.82
CA ALA A 93 -8.84 -12.84 4.23
C ALA A 93 -8.57 -13.27 2.78
N PRO A 94 -7.79 -14.32 2.56
CA PRO A 94 -7.26 -14.69 1.25
C PRO A 94 -8.37 -15.04 0.24
N ASP A 95 -9.47 -15.62 0.69
CA ASP A 95 -10.59 -16.02 -0.17
C ASP A 95 -11.26 -14.81 -0.86
N LEU A 96 -11.15 -13.60 -0.30
CA LEU A 96 -11.64 -12.37 -0.94
C LEU A 96 -11.05 -12.17 -2.35
N VAL A 97 -9.84 -12.66 -2.61
CA VAL A 97 -9.19 -12.52 -3.93
C VAL A 97 -10.01 -13.21 -5.03
N SER A 98 -10.60 -14.38 -4.72
CA SER A 98 -11.46 -15.11 -5.66
C SER A 98 -12.80 -14.39 -5.92
N TYR A 99 -13.36 -13.75 -4.89
CA TYR A 99 -14.59 -12.94 -5.06
C TYR A 99 -14.30 -11.64 -5.83
N LEU A 100 -13.15 -11.01 -5.60
CA LEU A 100 -12.69 -9.84 -6.37
C LEU A 100 -12.56 -10.16 -7.85
N GLN A 101 -12.06 -11.36 -8.22
CA GLN A 101 -12.02 -11.81 -9.60
C GLN A 101 -13.40 -11.69 -10.25
N SER A 102 -14.42 -12.24 -9.62
CA SER A 102 -15.80 -12.20 -10.16
C SER A 102 -16.33 -10.77 -10.32
N MET A 103 -15.92 -9.84 -9.45
CA MET A 103 -16.31 -8.44 -9.55
C MET A 103 -15.61 -7.71 -10.70
N VAL A 104 -14.29 -7.91 -10.84
CA VAL A 104 -13.52 -7.23 -11.91
C VAL A 104 -13.83 -7.80 -13.29
N ASP A 105 -14.24 -9.06 -13.39
CA ASP A 105 -14.71 -9.65 -14.64
C ASP A 105 -16.00 -9.00 -15.15
N LYS A 106 -16.88 -8.58 -14.23
CA LYS A 106 -18.11 -7.85 -14.56
C LYS A 106 -17.89 -6.38 -14.88
N SER A 107 -16.89 -5.76 -14.25
CA SER A 107 -16.61 -4.32 -14.37
C SER A 107 -15.09 -4.10 -14.28
N PRO A 108 -14.37 -4.24 -15.41
CA PRO A 108 -12.89 -4.20 -15.45
C PRO A 108 -12.33 -2.76 -15.47
N GLU A 109 -12.79 -1.92 -14.55
CA GLU A 109 -12.35 -0.53 -14.44
C GLU A 109 -10.90 -0.47 -13.93
N PRO A 110 -9.98 0.21 -14.64
CA PRO A 110 -8.59 0.35 -14.20
C PRO A 110 -8.48 0.97 -12.80
N GLY A 111 -7.58 0.41 -11.99
CA GLY A 111 -7.32 0.89 -10.64
C GLY A 111 -8.49 0.75 -9.68
N LYS A 112 -9.48 -0.10 -9.99
CA LYS A 112 -10.67 -0.27 -9.15
C LYS A 112 -10.32 -0.70 -7.74
N PHE A 113 -9.47 -1.72 -7.58
CA PHE A 113 -9.05 -2.20 -6.28
C PHE A 113 -7.53 -2.08 -6.08
N VAL A 114 -7.15 -1.71 -4.87
CA VAL A 114 -5.75 -1.67 -4.43
C VAL A 114 -5.61 -2.62 -3.25
N LEU A 115 -4.78 -3.64 -3.40
CA LEU A 115 -4.50 -4.60 -2.35
C LEU A 115 -3.13 -4.32 -1.77
N THR A 116 -2.99 -4.42 -0.45
CA THR A 116 -1.68 -4.43 0.18
C THR A 116 -1.50 -5.70 0.99
N GLY A 117 -0.26 -6.14 1.13
CA GLY A 117 0.02 -7.30 1.96
C GLY A 117 1.51 -7.50 2.18
N SER A 118 1.85 -8.21 3.25
CA SER A 118 3.21 -8.69 3.44
C SER A 118 3.54 -9.71 2.34
N HIS A 119 4.84 -9.77 1.99
CA HIS A 119 5.31 -10.69 0.95
C HIS A 119 5.29 -12.14 1.49
N GLN A 120 4.10 -12.74 1.53
CA GLN A 120 3.91 -14.15 1.84
C GLN A 120 3.70 -14.92 0.53
N PHE A 121 4.36 -16.05 0.40
CA PHE A 121 4.30 -16.88 -0.79
C PHE A 121 2.87 -17.29 -1.14
N GLU A 122 2.07 -17.62 -0.12
CA GLU A 122 0.65 -18.00 -0.27
C GLU A 122 -0.19 -16.89 -0.92
N LEU A 123 -0.04 -15.64 -0.47
CA LEU A 123 -0.75 -14.50 -1.08
C LEU A 123 -0.37 -14.33 -2.55
N MET A 124 0.91 -14.45 -2.87
CA MET A 124 1.38 -14.31 -4.25
C MET A 124 0.82 -15.41 -5.14
N THR A 125 0.73 -16.63 -4.64
CA THR A 125 0.12 -17.75 -5.37
C THR A 125 -1.36 -17.50 -5.64
N GLN A 126 -2.13 -17.08 -4.64
CA GLN A 126 -3.56 -16.80 -4.80
C GLN A 126 -3.84 -15.64 -5.74
N VAL A 127 -3.11 -14.51 -5.59
CA VAL A 127 -3.24 -13.37 -6.50
C VAL A 127 -2.88 -13.78 -7.93
N SER A 128 -1.81 -14.55 -8.11
CA SER A 128 -1.38 -15.02 -9.44
C SER A 128 -2.36 -16.00 -10.07
N GLN A 129 -3.03 -16.84 -9.29
CA GLN A 129 -4.01 -17.80 -9.78
C GLN A 129 -5.37 -17.14 -10.05
N SER A 130 -5.93 -16.46 -9.06
CA SER A 130 -7.29 -15.92 -9.15
C SER A 130 -7.35 -14.62 -9.95
N LEU A 131 -6.34 -13.77 -9.91
CA LEU A 131 -6.31 -12.48 -10.62
C LEU A 131 -5.36 -12.45 -11.82
N ALA A 132 -5.03 -13.61 -12.40
CA ALA A 132 -4.21 -13.69 -13.60
C ALA A 132 -4.76 -12.80 -14.71
N GLY A 133 -3.91 -11.93 -15.30
CA GLY A 133 -4.30 -10.96 -16.33
C GLY A 133 -5.14 -9.77 -15.84
N ARG A 134 -5.61 -9.77 -14.58
CA ARG A 134 -6.46 -8.73 -13.97
C ARG A 134 -5.71 -7.89 -12.92
N SER A 135 -4.60 -8.39 -12.42
CA SER A 135 -3.82 -7.73 -11.38
C SER A 135 -2.38 -7.47 -11.82
N ALA A 136 -1.89 -6.29 -11.48
CA ALA A 136 -0.47 -6.00 -11.49
C ALA A 136 0.08 -6.07 -10.06
N VAL A 137 1.25 -6.70 -9.91
CA VAL A 137 1.93 -6.81 -8.63
C VAL A 137 3.14 -5.89 -8.59
N LEU A 138 3.17 -5.04 -7.57
CA LEU A 138 4.29 -4.15 -7.29
C LEU A 138 4.95 -4.53 -5.96
N ARG A 139 6.25 -4.78 -5.97
CA ARG A 139 7.01 -5.02 -4.75
C ARG A 139 7.60 -3.72 -4.22
N LEU A 140 7.10 -3.27 -3.06
CA LEU A 140 7.60 -2.08 -2.37
C LEU A 140 8.67 -2.48 -1.36
N LEU A 141 9.91 -2.11 -1.63
CA LEU A 141 11.03 -2.24 -0.70
C LEU A 141 11.10 -1.03 0.24
N PRO A 142 11.88 -1.08 1.33
CA PRO A 142 12.25 0.10 2.10
C PRO A 142 12.81 1.21 1.21
N PHE A 143 13.19 2.35 1.77
CA PHE A 143 13.71 3.46 0.98
C PHE A 143 14.96 3.09 0.19
N THR A 144 15.09 3.69 -0.98
CA THR A 144 16.36 3.71 -1.70
C THR A 144 17.32 4.74 -1.06
N LEU A 145 18.59 4.64 -1.37
CA LEU A 145 19.57 5.64 -0.95
C LEU A 145 19.21 7.05 -1.47
N ALA A 146 18.71 7.14 -2.70
CA ALA A 146 18.26 8.39 -3.30
C ALA A 146 17.03 8.98 -2.56
N GLU A 147 16.10 8.13 -2.16
CA GLU A 147 14.95 8.56 -1.35
C GLU A 147 15.37 9.07 0.02
N THR A 148 16.30 8.40 0.70
CA THR A 148 16.82 8.85 2.02
C THR A 148 17.62 10.14 1.93
N HIS A 149 18.36 10.37 0.85
CA HIS A 149 19.08 11.63 0.64
C HIS A 149 18.12 12.82 0.47
N ARG A 150 17.00 12.63 -0.18
CA ARG A 150 15.95 13.67 -0.31
C ARG A 150 15.32 14.09 1.01
N LEU A 151 15.26 13.18 2.00
CA LEU A 151 14.77 13.49 3.34
C LEU A 151 15.61 14.50 4.10
N LYS A 152 16.91 14.42 3.94
CA LYS A 152 17.87 15.15 4.79
C LYS A 152 18.25 16.53 4.24
N GLY A 153 17.63 16.94 3.11
CA GLY A 153 17.96 18.20 2.46
C GLY A 153 19.47 18.30 2.28
N SER A 154 19.96 17.92 1.16
CA SER A 154 21.33 17.90 0.57
C SER A 154 22.61 18.24 1.38
N LYS A 155 22.53 18.50 2.69
CA LYS A 155 23.68 19.02 3.49
C LYS A 155 24.34 18.05 4.47
N GLN A 156 23.77 16.87 4.72
CA GLN A 156 24.41 15.86 5.57
C GLN A 156 24.59 14.56 4.80
N HIS A 157 25.74 14.44 4.15
CA HIS A 157 26.22 13.15 3.70
C HIS A 157 26.60 12.31 4.93
N LEU A 158 25.70 11.40 5.32
CA LEU A 158 26.11 10.36 6.27
C LEU A 158 27.20 9.53 5.58
N ASN A 159 28.22 9.17 6.34
CA ASN A 159 29.19 8.19 5.85
C ASN A 159 28.51 6.82 5.69
N LEU A 160 29.12 5.92 4.94
CA LEU A 160 28.55 4.62 4.63
C LEU A 160 28.16 3.84 5.90
N SER A 161 29.02 3.86 6.93
CA SER A 161 28.76 3.17 8.19
C SER A 161 27.51 3.70 8.90
N GLN A 162 27.31 5.01 8.92
CA GLN A 162 26.12 5.62 9.48
C GLN A 162 24.86 5.30 8.67
N GLN A 163 24.97 5.22 7.34
CA GLN A 163 23.84 4.83 6.48
C GLN A 163 23.45 3.38 6.70
N LEU A 164 24.40 2.48 6.78
CA LEU A 164 24.17 1.07 7.06
C LEU A 164 23.55 0.86 8.44
N LEU A 165 24.02 1.57 9.46
CA LEU A 165 23.50 1.51 10.81
C LEU A 165 22.06 2.05 10.89
N THR A 166 21.77 3.18 10.22
CA THR A 166 20.44 3.79 10.21
C THR A 166 19.44 2.91 9.46
N GLY A 167 19.90 2.24 8.38
CA GLY A 167 19.03 1.45 7.52
C GLY A 167 18.07 2.31 6.69
N PHE A 168 17.12 1.65 6.04
CA PHE A 168 16.26 2.26 5.01
C PHE A 168 14.76 2.13 5.31
N TYR A 169 14.39 1.67 6.49
CA TYR A 169 12.99 1.56 6.84
C TYR A 169 12.36 2.93 7.15
N PRO A 170 11.21 3.26 6.55
CA PRO A 170 10.53 4.55 6.70
C PRO A 170 10.36 5.01 8.14
N ARG A 171 9.98 4.10 9.03
CA ARG A 171 9.70 4.40 10.44
C ARG A 171 10.90 4.98 11.18
N ILE A 172 12.12 4.55 10.84
CA ILE A 172 13.35 5.04 11.48
C ILE A 172 13.56 6.52 11.14
N HIS A 173 13.33 6.85 9.87
CA HIS A 173 13.52 8.21 9.35
C HIS A 173 12.39 9.16 9.77
N ASP A 174 11.15 8.69 9.74
CA ASP A 174 9.96 9.47 10.08
C ASP A 174 9.95 9.85 11.57
N ARG A 175 10.22 8.89 12.45
CA ARG A 175 10.21 9.09 13.91
C ARG A 175 11.56 9.47 14.52
N LYS A 176 12.60 9.61 13.70
CA LYS A 176 13.99 9.86 14.15
C LYS A 176 14.42 8.89 15.26
N LEU A 177 14.06 7.63 15.11
CA LEU A 177 14.35 6.61 16.11
C LEU A 177 15.86 6.34 16.15
N ASN A 178 16.34 5.92 17.31
CA ASN A 178 17.68 5.38 17.44
C ASN A 178 17.75 4.03 16.67
N PRO A 179 18.57 3.91 15.61
CA PRO A 179 18.63 2.71 14.78
C PRO A 179 18.93 1.41 15.56
N SER A 180 19.78 1.50 16.59
CA SER A 180 20.13 0.34 17.42
C SER A 180 18.98 -0.15 18.33
N GLN A 181 17.88 0.57 18.44
CA GLN A 181 16.71 0.24 19.25
C GLN A 181 15.45 0.02 18.43
N ALA A 182 15.53 0.24 17.12
CA ALA A 182 14.37 0.27 16.22
C ALA A 182 14.10 -1.08 15.52
N LEU A 183 14.94 -2.08 15.74
CA LEU A 183 14.84 -3.44 15.17
C LEU A 183 14.25 -4.42 16.17
#